data_9362bd98f40d7d39ac275779945bbc7b
#
_entry.id   9362bd98f40d7d39ac275779945bbc7b
#
_cell.length_a   1.000
_cell.length_b   1.000
_cell.length_c   1.000
_cell.angle_alpha   90.00
_cell.angle_beta   90.00
_cell.angle_gamma   90.00
#
_symmetry.space_group_name_H-M   'P 1'
#
loop_
_entity.id
_entity.type
_entity.pdbx_description
1 polymer ?
#
loop_
_entity_poly.entity_id
_entity_poly.type
_entity_poly.pdbx_seq_one_letter_code
_entity_poly.pdbx_strand_id
1 'polypeptide(L)'
;MKRILSTVVGLILSGSIAFATEAAPDCIANGQVLPVNNEQVLQWKNNTKNQYKNRGHIYGVVSKIYQGKKSHQHFQVKLADGPRDTIEVIYNTSFNEIDNLKVGAVVESCGDYITSNARTGHYPASPDGAILHWVHESTNSARHESGYVVVDGVLHGMPHGRPFYDYEWEPNFDSLAPAM
;
A
#
# COMPACT_ATOMS: atom_id res chain seq x y z
N MET A 1 -66.85 -23.62 -24.25
CA MET A 1 -66.05 -23.33 -23.05
C MET A 1 -64.61 -23.07 -23.49
N LYS A 2 -64.19 -21.81 -23.54
CA LYS A 2 -62.79 -21.41 -23.88
C LYS A 2 -62.01 -21.21 -22.59
N ARG A 3 -60.98 -22.02 -22.38
CA ARG A 3 -60.05 -21.86 -21.25
C ARG A 3 -58.98 -20.83 -21.62
N ILE A 4 -58.92 -19.74 -20.87
CA ILE A 4 -57.84 -18.71 -20.98
C ILE A 4 -56.71 -19.18 -20.09
N LEU A 5 -55.52 -19.47 -20.67
CA LEU A 5 -54.30 -19.75 -19.96
C LEU A 5 -53.61 -18.40 -19.67
N SER A 6 -53.55 -18.00 -18.41
CA SER A 6 -52.77 -16.82 -17.95
C SER A 6 -51.33 -17.27 -17.71
N THR A 7 -50.43 -16.74 -18.54
CA THR A 7 -48.98 -16.91 -18.36
C THR A 7 -48.46 -15.77 -17.45
N VAL A 8 -48.02 -16.11 -16.25
CA VAL A 8 -47.36 -15.20 -15.35
C VAL A 8 -45.86 -15.16 -15.72
N VAL A 9 -45.39 -14.03 -16.26
CA VAL A 9 -43.97 -13.78 -16.52
C VAL A 9 -43.37 -13.22 -15.24
N GLY A 10 -42.59 -14.02 -14.53
CA GLY A 10 -41.82 -13.57 -13.36
C GLY A 10 -40.57 -12.77 -13.78
N LEU A 11 -40.54 -11.50 -13.45
CA LEU A 11 -39.38 -10.65 -13.63
C LEU A 11 -38.34 -10.89 -12.54
N ILE A 12 -37.25 -11.58 -12.87
CA ILE A 12 -36.12 -11.79 -11.95
C ILE A 12 -35.24 -10.53 -11.98
N LEU A 13 -35.33 -9.66 -10.97
CA LEU A 13 -34.39 -8.58 -10.75
C LEU A 13 -33.07 -9.17 -10.22
N SER A 14 -32.08 -9.30 -11.09
CA SER A 14 -30.71 -9.61 -10.69
C SER A 14 -30.07 -8.34 -10.08
N GLY A 15 -30.12 -8.21 -8.77
CA GLY A 15 -29.39 -7.17 -8.05
C GLY A 15 -27.91 -7.45 -8.11
N SER A 16 -27.15 -6.66 -8.88
CA SER A 16 -25.69 -6.63 -8.82
C SER A 16 -25.29 -6.00 -7.48
N ILE A 17 -24.67 -6.78 -6.59
CA ILE A 17 -24.03 -6.23 -5.37
C ILE A 17 -22.73 -5.58 -5.86
N ALA A 18 -22.74 -4.26 -5.98
CA ALA A 18 -21.51 -3.48 -6.14
C ALA A 18 -20.78 -3.49 -4.80
N PHE A 19 -19.67 -4.20 -4.71
CA PHE A 19 -18.72 -4.00 -3.62
C PHE A 19 -18.10 -2.62 -3.84
N ALA A 20 -18.32 -1.71 -2.89
CA ALA A 20 -17.58 -0.46 -2.85
C ALA A 20 -16.12 -0.81 -2.60
N THR A 21 -15.26 -0.67 -3.60
CA THR A 21 -13.81 -0.68 -3.38
C THR A 21 -13.46 0.60 -2.64
N GLU A 22 -12.93 0.47 -1.44
CA GLU A 22 -12.41 1.60 -0.69
C GLU A 22 -11.25 2.20 -1.52
N ALA A 23 -11.36 3.50 -1.84
CA ALA A 23 -10.31 4.15 -2.61
C ALA A 23 -9.01 4.15 -1.78
N ALA A 24 -7.86 3.88 -2.44
CA ALA A 24 -6.57 4.02 -1.79
C ALA A 24 -6.41 5.46 -1.27
N PRO A 25 -5.85 5.64 -0.07
CA PRO A 25 -5.55 6.97 0.44
C PRO A 25 -4.45 7.64 -0.38
N ASP A 26 -4.35 8.97 -0.30
CA ASP A 26 -3.24 9.69 -0.91
C ASP A 26 -1.90 9.24 -0.33
N CYS A 27 -0.94 8.91 -1.19
CA CYS A 27 0.44 8.70 -0.78
C CYS A 27 1.10 10.07 -0.58
N ILE A 28 1.54 10.38 0.63
CA ILE A 28 2.15 11.69 0.95
C ILE A 28 3.67 11.56 1.00
N ALA A 29 4.36 12.55 0.43
CA ALA A 29 5.79 12.74 0.50
C ALA A 29 6.10 14.22 0.76
N ASN A 30 6.71 14.53 1.90
CA ASN A 30 7.03 15.92 2.30
C ASN A 30 5.80 16.86 2.26
N GLY A 31 4.64 16.38 2.72
CA GLY A 31 3.39 17.13 2.75
C GLY A 31 2.71 17.34 1.39
N GLN A 32 3.13 16.64 0.35
CA GLN A 32 2.53 16.69 -0.99
C GLN A 32 2.08 15.31 -1.44
N VAL A 33 1.02 15.26 -2.24
CA VAL A 33 0.56 14.00 -2.84
C VAL A 33 1.60 13.50 -3.84
N LEU A 34 2.09 12.29 -3.61
CA LEU A 34 3.01 11.59 -4.48
C LEU A 34 2.20 10.67 -5.43
N PRO A 35 2.19 10.90 -6.75
CA PRO A 35 1.60 9.96 -7.68
C PRO A 35 2.41 8.65 -7.73
N VAL A 36 1.84 7.58 -8.29
CA VAL A 36 2.56 6.34 -8.55
C VAL A 36 3.85 6.65 -9.31
N ASN A 37 5.00 6.22 -8.75
CA ASN A 37 6.33 6.57 -9.24
C ASN A 37 7.22 5.35 -9.52
N ASN A 38 6.65 4.28 -10.08
CA ASN A 38 7.34 3.01 -10.40
C ASN A 38 8.68 3.22 -11.12
N GLU A 39 8.70 4.05 -12.16
CA GLU A 39 9.92 4.33 -12.93
C GLU A 39 11.03 4.90 -12.05
N GLN A 40 10.68 5.86 -11.20
CA GLN A 40 11.62 6.47 -10.28
C GLN A 40 12.14 5.47 -9.25
N VAL A 41 11.26 4.60 -8.72
CA VAL A 41 11.64 3.50 -7.81
C VAL A 41 12.64 2.56 -8.48
N LEU A 42 12.40 2.16 -9.73
CA LEU A 42 13.32 1.33 -10.50
C LEU A 42 14.65 2.04 -10.82
N GLN A 43 14.62 3.35 -11.08
CA GLN A 43 15.84 4.16 -11.24
C GLN A 43 16.66 4.19 -9.96
N TRP A 44 16.05 4.41 -8.81
CA TRP A 44 16.76 4.37 -7.52
C TRP A 44 17.38 3.00 -7.26
N LYS A 45 16.60 1.93 -7.44
CA LYS A 45 17.07 0.55 -7.28
C LYS A 45 18.35 0.26 -8.10
N ASN A 46 18.39 0.72 -9.33
CA ASN A 46 19.50 0.43 -10.24
C ASN A 46 20.71 1.35 -10.05
N ASN A 47 20.51 2.56 -9.52
CA ASN A 47 21.54 3.62 -9.56
C ASN A 47 21.96 4.13 -8.19
N THR A 48 21.33 3.70 -7.08
CA THR A 48 21.68 4.22 -5.76
C THR A 48 22.44 3.21 -4.91
N LYS A 49 23.18 3.74 -3.93
CA LYS A 49 23.93 2.94 -2.97
C LYS A 49 23.00 2.27 -1.97
N ASN A 50 23.46 1.16 -1.40
CA ASN A 50 22.78 0.49 -0.30
C ASN A 50 22.39 1.49 0.81
N GLN A 51 21.17 1.35 1.35
CA GLN A 51 20.55 2.24 2.34
C GLN A 51 20.21 3.66 1.86
N TYR A 52 20.20 3.91 0.53
CA TYR A 52 19.52 5.10 0.02
C TYR A 52 18.02 4.99 0.32
N LYS A 53 17.43 6.09 0.77
CA LYS A 53 16.01 6.17 1.18
C LYS A 53 15.30 7.27 0.43
N ASN A 54 14.03 7.01 0.12
CA ASN A 54 13.10 7.99 -0.43
C ASN A 54 11.66 7.53 -0.18
N ARG A 55 10.67 8.27 -0.63
CA ARG A 55 9.27 7.86 -0.57
C ARG A 55 8.86 7.18 -1.85
N GLY A 56 8.26 5.98 -1.76
CA GLY A 56 7.78 5.21 -2.91
C GLY A 56 6.26 5.07 -2.88
N HIS A 57 5.64 5.30 -4.05
CA HIS A 57 4.25 4.97 -4.32
C HIS A 57 4.21 4.05 -5.53
N ILE A 58 3.96 2.76 -5.29
CA ILE A 58 4.06 1.73 -6.31
C ILE A 58 2.68 1.17 -6.67
N TYR A 59 2.57 0.74 -7.93
CA TYR A 59 1.44 -0.03 -8.44
C TYR A 59 1.97 -1.20 -9.28
N GLY A 60 1.47 -2.41 -9.03
CA GLY A 60 1.95 -3.57 -9.76
C GLY A 60 1.22 -4.85 -9.39
N VAL A 61 1.86 -6.00 -9.63
CA VAL A 61 1.28 -7.32 -9.41
C VAL A 61 2.21 -8.15 -8.53
N VAL A 62 1.64 -8.84 -7.53
CA VAL A 62 2.40 -9.80 -6.72
C VAL A 62 2.92 -10.92 -7.61
N SER A 63 4.24 -11.04 -7.70
CA SER A 63 4.90 -12.08 -8.51
C SER A 63 5.48 -13.22 -7.66
N LYS A 64 5.69 -12.98 -6.36
CA LYS A 64 6.20 -13.98 -5.43
C LYS A 64 5.82 -13.61 -3.98
N ILE A 65 5.59 -14.64 -3.16
CA ILE A 65 5.47 -14.49 -1.70
C ILE A 65 6.70 -15.17 -1.09
N TYR A 66 7.41 -14.42 -0.23
CA TYR A 66 8.58 -14.94 0.48
C TYR A 66 8.15 -15.57 1.81
N GLN A 67 8.94 -16.51 2.31
CA GLN A 67 8.77 -16.98 3.68
C GLN A 67 9.15 -15.83 4.63
N GLY A 68 8.15 -15.21 5.23
CA GLY A 68 8.30 -14.14 6.22
C GLY A 68 8.63 -14.67 7.61
N LYS A 69 9.08 -13.78 8.48
CA LYS A 69 9.07 -14.00 9.93
C LYS A 69 7.64 -13.80 10.43
N LYS A 70 7.30 -14.38 11.59
CA LYS A 70 5.93 -14.31 12.18
C LYS A 70 5.34 -12.89 12.31
N SER A 71 6.18 -11.85 12.32
CA SER A 71 5.78 -10.44 12.48
C SER A 71 5.70 -9.66 11.19
N HIS A 72 6.06 -10.24 10.04
CA HIS A 72 6.05 -9.55 8.76
C HIS A 72 5.68 -10.49 7.62
N GLN A 73 4.84 -10.00 6.69
CA GLN A 73 4.63 -10.61 5.38
C GLN A 73 5.58 -9.94 4.39
N HIS A 74 6.29 -10.77 3.62
CA HIS A 74 7.25 -10.35 2.61
C HIS A 74 6.78 -10.82 1.24
N PHE A 75 6.66 -9.93 0.29
CA PHE A 75 6.24 -10.30 -1.06
C PHE A 75 6.88 -9.40 -2.11
N GLN A 76 7.07 -9.97 -3.29
CA GLN A 76 7.61 -9.29 -4.46
C GLN A 76 6.47 -8.70 -5.26
N VAL A 77 6.61 -7.44 -5.64
CA VAL A 77 5.72 -6.75 -6.59
C VAL A 77 6.49 -6.47 -7.87
N LYS A 78 5.92 -6.88 -9.00
CA LYS A 78 6.42 -6.58 -10.34
C LYS A 78 5.88 -5.21 -10.75
N LEU A 79 6.79 -4.28 -11.07
CA LEU A 79 6.49 -2.87 -11.37
C LEU A 79 6.48 -2.56 -12.87
N ALA A 80 7.19 -3.36 -13.68
CA ALA A 80 7.29 -3.26 -15.14
C ALA A 80 7.65 -4.62 -15.76
N ASP A 81 7.80 -4.71 -17.08
CA ASP A 81 7.92 -5.99 -17.79
C ASP A 81 9.30 -6.67 -17.69
N GLY A 82 10.33 -5.95 -17.29
CA GLY A 82 11.66 -6.50 -17.15
C GLY A 82 11.77 -7.58 -16.06
N PRO A 83 12.67 -8.55 -16.18
CA PRO A 83 12.79 -9.65 -15.22
C PRO A 83 13.31 -9.21 -13.84
N ARG A 84 13.87 -8.01 -13.73
CA ARG A 84 14.36 -7.42 -12.48
C ARG A 84 13.57 -6.18 -12.06
N ASP A 85 12.47 -5.87 -12.74
CA ASP A 85 11.63 -4.71 -12.44
C ASP A 85 10.66 -5.03 -11.29
N THR A 86 11.23 -5.44 -10.18
CA THR A 86 10.54 -5.90 -8.98
C THR A 86 11.04 -5.15 -7.75
N ILE A 87 10.22 -5.13 -6.72
CA ILE A 87 10.57 -4.65 -5.38
C ILE A 87 9.99 -5.59 -4.32
N GLU A 88 10.68 -5.76 -3.20
CA GLU A 88 10.13 -6.45 -2.04
C GLU A 88 9.31 -5.48 -1.21
N VAL A 89 8.06 -5.82 -0.90
CA VAL A 89 7.22 -5.13 0.08
C VAL A 89 7.31 -5.89 1.39
N ILE A 90 7.57 -5.15 2.48
CA ILE A 90 7.66 -5.70 3.84
C ILE A 90 6.55 -5.09 4.68
N TYR A 91 5.53 -5.89 4.96
CA TYR A 91 4.34 -5.49 5.69
C TYR A 91 4.36 -6.03 7.12
N ASN A 92 4.10 -5.18 8.10
CA ASN A 92 4.06 -5.55 9.52
C ASN A 92 2.69 -6.12 9.90
N THR A 93 2.65 -7.40 10.29
CA THR A 93 1.41 -8.11 10.64
C THR A 93 0.77 -7.67 11.97
N SER A 94 1.41 -6.78 12.74
CA SER A 94 0.75 -6.15 13.90
C SER A 94 -0.41 -5.23 13.52
N PHE A 95 -0.51 -4.85 12.23
CA PHE A 95 -1.64 -4.12 11.64
C PHE A 95 -2.67 -5.06 10.98
N ASN A 96 -2.79 -6.31 11.43
CA ASN A 96 -3.48 -7.46 10.87
C ASN A 96 -2.73 -8.09 9.68
N GLU A 97 -3.04 -9.34 9.39
CA GLU A 97 -2.50 -10.04 8.22
C GLU A 97 -3.23 -9.59 6.94
N ILE A 98 -2.54 -9.65 5.82
CA ILE A 98 -3.13 -9.49 4.49
C ILE A 98 -3.66 -10.87 4.07
N ASP A 99 -4.93 -11.17 4.38
CA ASP A 99 -5.52 -12.49 4.16
C ASP A 99 -5.71 -12.84 2.68
N ASN A 100 -5.89 -11.82 1.82
CA ASN A 100 -6.08 -11.99 0.38
C ASN A 100 -4.77 -11.95 -0.42
N LEU A 101 -3.60 -11.95 0.24
CA LEU A 101 -2.31 -11.93 -0.42
C LEU A 101 -2.05 -13.23 -1.20
N LYS A 102 -1.90 -13.12 -2.51
CA LYS A 102 -1.61 -14.24 -3.42
C LYS A 102 -0.81 -13.76 -4.63
N VAL A 103 -0.08 -14.66 -5.26
CA VAL A 103 0.56 -14.39 -6.57
C VAL A 103 -0.53 -14.05 -7.59
N GLY A 104 -0.30 -13.00 -8.37
CA GLY A 104 -1.27 -12.45 -9.32
C GLY A 104 -2.19 -11.36 -8.76
N ALA A 105 -2.20 -11.12 -7.44
CA ALA A 105 -2.96 -10.02 -6.87
C ALA A 105 -2.42 -8.65 -7.33
N VAL A 106 -3.32 -7.71 -7.58
CA VAL A 106 -2.96 -6.31 -7.88
C VAL A 106 -2.66 -5.58 -6.58
N VAL A 107 -1.56 -4.85 -6.57
CA VAL A 107 -1.09 -4.10 -5.39
C VAL A 107 -0.87 -2.64 -5.74
N GLU A 108 -1.40 -1.76 -4.89
CA GLU A 108 -0.98 -0.37 -4.74
C GLU A 108 -0.40 -0.19 -3.34
N SER A 109 0.75 0.45 -3.20
CA SER A 109 1.36 0.63 -1.90
C SER A 109 2.18 1.90 -1.80
N CYS A 110 2.03 2.59 -0.66
CA CYS A 110 2.78 3.76 -0.28
C CYS A 110 3.65 3.46 0.94
N GLY A 111 4.93 3.79 0.87
CA GLY A 111 5.87 3.51 1.95
C GLY A 111 7.25 4.08 1.72
N ASP A 112 8.17 3.81 2.64
CA ASP A 112 9.56 4.22 2.50
C ASP A 112 10.31 3.24 1.61
N TYR A 113 10.80 3.73 0.48
CA TYR A 113 11.72 3.05 -0.39
C TYR A 113 13.11 2.99 0.24
N ILE A 114 13.75 1.83 0.21
CA ILE A 114 15.12 1.64 0.69
C ILE A 114 15.88 0.75 -0.31
N THR A 115 17.00 1.23 -0.86
CA THR A 115 17.91 0.35 -1.59
C THR A 115 18.54 -0.65 -0.63
N SER A 116 18.34 -1.94 -0.88
CA SER A 116 18.76 -3.04 -0.01
C SER A 116 19.50 -4.11 -0.82
N ASN A 117 20.57 -3.69 -1.52
CA ASN A 117 21.37 -4.53 -2.40
C ASN A 117 22.60 -5.16 -1.71
N ALA A 118 22.81 -4.86 -0.42
CA ALA A 118 23.84 -5.45 0.42
C ALA A 118 23.33 -5.60 1.86
N ARG A 119 23.98 -6.50 2.62
CA ARG A 119 23.68 -6.70 4.04
C ARG A 119 23.91 -5.40 4.84
N THR A 120 23.02 -5.11 5.77
CA THR A 120 23.14 -3.98 6.71
C THR A 120 22.91 -4.46 8.14
N GLY A 121 23.95 -4.47 8.94
CA GLY A 121 23.90 -5.01 10.30
C GLY A 121 23.46 -6.49 10.32
N HIS A 122 22.34 -6.78 10.98
CA HIS A 122 21.77 -8.13 11.06
C HIS A 122 20.80 -8.46 9.91
N TYR A 123 20.44 -7.48 9.08
CA TYR A 123 19.49 -7.65 7.99
C TYR A 123 20.22 -8.08 6.71
N PRO A 124 19.80 -9.18 6.06
CA PRO A 124 20.34 -9.56 4.76
C PRO A 124 19.93 -8.54 3.70
N ALA A 125 20.60 -8.59 2.55
CA ALA A 125 20.11 -7.89 1.35
C ALA A 125 18.73 -8.41 0.97
N SER A 126 17.88 -7.52 0.42
CA SER A 126 16.64 -7.92 -0.21
C SER A 126 16.92 -8.80 -1.43
N PRO A 127 16.15 -9.89 -1.65
CA PRO A 127 16.26 -10.66 -2.89
C PRO A 127 15.96 -9.84 -4.14
N ASP A 128 15.24 -8.72 -3.99
CA ASP A 128 14.92 -7.79 -5.07
C ASP A 128 15.88 -6.60 -5.17
N GLY A 129 16.86 -6.47 -4.27
CA GLY A 129 17.82 -5.37 -4.21
C GLY A 129 17.24 -4.05 -3.69
N ALA A 130 15.95 -3.98 -3.45
CA ALA A 130 15.26 -2.85 -2.83
C ALA A 130 14.02 -3.31 -2.07
N ILE A 131 13.61 -2.54 -1.07
CA ILE A 131 12.41 -2.78 -0.28
C ILE A 131 11.52 -1.53 -0.26
N LEU A 132 10.20 -1.76 -0.15
CA LEU A 132 9.23 -0.78 0.31
C LEU A 132 8.80 -1.19 1.70
N HIS A 133 9.05 -0.34 2.70
CA HIS A 133 8.80 -0.59 4.11
C HIS A 133 7.95 0.53 4.71
N TRP A 134 7.51 0.38 5.97
CA TRP A 134 6.62 1.34 6.62
C TRP A 134 5.32 1.58 5.82
N VAL A 135 4.80 0.52 5.25
CA VAL A 135 3.57 0.48 4.45
C VAL A 135 2.34 0.32 5.36
N HIS A 136 2.26 1.13 6.39
CA HIS A 136 1.20 1.15 7.40
C HIS A 136 1.12 2.52 8.07
N GLU A 137 0.07 2.78 8.84
CA GLU A 137 -0.07 4.00 9.62
C GLU A 137 1.15 4.23 10.52
N SER A 138 1.62 5.47 10.54
CA SER A 138 2.67 5.89 11.46
C SER A 138 2.06 6.22 12.82
N THR A 139 2.53 5.55 13.87
CA THR A 139 2.23 5.90 15.25
C THR A 139 3.10 7.05 15.77
N ASN A 140 4.09 7.49 14.97
CA ASN A 140 4.98 8.60 15.27
C ASN A 140 5.47 9.25 13.97
N SER A 141 4.76 10.28 13.53
CA SER A 141 5.04 11.02 12.29
C SER A 141 6.44 11.64 12.22
N ALA A 142 7.12 11.85 13.36
CA ALA A 142 8.51 12.30 13.38
C ALA A 142 9.51 11.24 12.88
N ARG A 143 9.10 9.96 12.80
CA ARG A 143 9.96 8.86 12.34
C ARG A 143 9.75 8.49 10.88
N HIS A 144 8.50 8.44 10.44
CA HIS A 144 8.12 8.18 9.04
C HIS A 144 6.69 8.67 8.80
N GLU A 145 6.38 9.01 7.58
CA GLU A 145 5.02 9.31 7.14
C GLU A 145 4.19 8.01 7.09
N SER A 146 2.86 8.12 7.27
CA SER A 146 1.96 6.98 7.15
C SER A 146 2.02 6.39 5.73
N GLY A 147 2.01 5.06 5.67
CA GLY A 147 1.94 4.30 4.44
C GLY A 147 0.73 3.36 4.45
N TYR A 148 0.56 2.59 3.39
CA TYR A 148 -0.51 1.62 3.24
C TYR A 148 -0.16 0.54 2.21
N VAL A 149 -0.96 -0.52 2.20
CA VAL A 149 -1.02 -1.52 1.11
C VAL A 149 -2.46 -1.73 0.73
N VAL A 150 -2.78 -1.67 -0.55
CA VAL A 150 -4.06 -2.12 -1.13
C VAL A 150 -3.79 -3.39 -1.91
N VAL A 151 -4.52 -4.47 -1.64
CA VAL A 151 -4.42 -5.74 -2.35
C VAL A 151 -5.78 -6.11 -2.92
N ASP A 152 -5.89 -6.23 -4.26
CA ASP A 152 -7.16 -6.49 -4.97
C ASP A 152 -8.31 -5.56 -4.49
N GLY A 153 -7.99 -4.26 -4.24
CA GLY A 153 -8.95 -3.24 -3.80
C GLY A 153 -9.25 -3.23 -2.29
N VAL A 154 -8.59 -4.06 -1.48
CA VAL A 154 -8.75 -4.07 -0.01
C VAL A 154 -7.57 -3.33 0.64
N LEU A 155 -7.88 -2.33 1.46
CA LEU A 155 -6.90 -1.50 2.17
C LEU A 155 -6.39 -2.22 3.44
N HIS A 156 -5.07 -2.21 3.62
CA HIS A 156 -4.35 -2.77 4.78
C HIS A 156 -3.34 -1.75 5.32
N GLY A 157 -2.98 -1.93 6.59
CA GLY A 157 -1.97 -1.10 7.26
C GLY A 157 -2.53 0.19 7.87
N MET A 158 -3.82 0.44 7.72
CA MET A 158 -4.52 1.58 8.28
C MET A 158 -5.59 1.12 9.26
N PRO A 159 -5.92 1.89 10.31
CA PRO A 159 -7.04 1.55 11.18
C PRO A 159 -8.34 1.62 10.39
N HIS A 160 -9.14 0.56 10.47
CA HIS A 160 -10.46 0.53 9.85
C HIS A 160 -11.33 1.67 10.39
N GLY A 161 -11.88 2.50 9.50
CA GLY A 161 -12.95 3.45 9.80
C GLY A 161 -12.53 4.87 10.19
N ARG A 162 -11.25 5.25 10.03
CA ARG A 162 -10.90 6.69 10.06
C ARG A 162 -10.81 7.22 8.64
N PRO A 163 -11.64 8.19 8.25
CA PRO A 163 -11.39 8.92 7.02
C PRO A 163 -10.02 9.60 7.11
N PHE A 164 -9.26 9.56 6.02
CA PHE A 164 -7.89 10.09 5.91
C PHE A 164 -7.77 11.59 6.18
N TYR A 165 -8.91 12.28 6.33
CA TYR A 165 -9.03 13.74 6.44
C TYR A 165 -9.04 14.27 7.89
N ASP A 166 -8.95 13.40 8.91
CA ASP A 166 -8.94 13.83 10.31
C ASP A 166 -7.57 14.22 10.86
N TYR A 167 -6.55 14.39 10.01
CA TYR A 167 -5.42 15.24 10.38
C TYR A 167 -5.79 16.69 10.07
N GLU A 168 -6.73 17.26 10.81
CA GLU A 168 -6.74 18.70 11.04
C GLU A 168 -5.37 19.04 11.63
N TRP A 169 -4.52 19.64 10.78
CA TRP A 169 -3.37 20.41 11.22
C TRP A 169 -3.96 21.57 12.04
N GLU A 170 -4.20 21.34 13.32
CA GLU A 170 -4.49 22.40 14.28
C GLU A 170 -3.18 23.20 14.40
N PRO A 171 -3.07 24.40 13.82
CA PRO A 171 -1.94 25.28 14.12
C PRO A 171 -2.05 25.60 15.60
N ASN A 172 -1.04 25.19 16.38
CA ASN A 172 -0.92 25.53 17.77
C ASN A 172 -0.75 27.06 17.90
N PHE A 173 -1.83 27.79 18.04
CA PHE A 173 -1.88 29.24 18.23
C PHE A 173 -1.42 29.70 19.62
N ASP A 174 -1.10 28.79 20.55
CA ASP A 174 -0.72 29.11 21.92
C ASP A 174 0.72 29.66 22.05
N SER A 175 1.47 29.78 20.96
CA SER A 175 2.85 30.34 20.99
C SER A 175 2.96 31.83 20.63
N LEU A 176 1.85 32.54 20.42
CA LEU A 176 1.83 33.98 20.10
C LEU A 176 1.14 34.82 21.18
N ALA A 177 1.39 34.54 22.46
CA ALA A 177 1.07 35.49 23.50
C ALA A 177 2.16 36.58 23.53
N PRO A 178 1.84 37.86 23.35
CA PRO A 178 2.82 38.93 23.50
C PRO A 178 3.26 39.05 24.95
N ALA A 179 4.56 39.07 25.19
CA ALA A 179 5.13 39.42 26.47
C ALA A 179 4.74 40.87 26.79
N MET A 180 3.99 41.05 27.88
CA MET A 180 3.82 42.31 28.56
C MET A 180 4.94 42.53 29.58
#